data_c8e5c2d98bf3b425091d110074723cc5
#
_entry.id   c8e5c2d98bf3b425091d110074723cc5
#
_cell.length_a   1.000
_cell.length_b   1.000
_cell.length_c   1.000
_cell.angle_alpha   90.00
_cell.angle_beta   90.00
_cell.angle_gamma   90.00
#
_symmetry.space_group_name_H-M   'P 1'
#
loop_
_entity.id
_entity.type
_entity.pdbx_description
1 polymer ?
#
loop_
_entity_poly.entity_id
_entity_poly.type
_entity_poly.pdbx_seq_one_letter_code
_entity_poly.pdbx_strand_id
1 'polypeptide(L)'
;AQATQGSGWSVLLDDQGDLQLSDIRSARYINQFSPIELDRLTAAEPDGALWLRFKLAPGKHEQVLRIFAPDLSNLSLYVLDGDKLIEQRTSGTQQPQVERPLPSNDFLLPLPQSDKSLDVYLRMVSDHQLRPHITLQSAVMSAANQNQTLIFGLLFGCLGMLLLHNIVRYAYS
;
A
#
# COMPACT_ATOMS: atom_id res chain seq x y z
N ALA A 1 4.30 4.75 18.44
CA ALA A 1 3.25 5.54 17.81
C ALA A 1 2.46 4.60 16.93
N GLN A 2 1.23 4.28 17.33
CA GLN A 2 0.35 3.33 16.67
C GLN A 2 -0.05 3.90 15.31
N ALA A 3 0.17 3.10 14.26
CA ALA A 3 -0.49 3.30 12.99
C ALA A 3 -2.00 3.34 13.26
N THR A 4 -2.66 4.37 12.78
CA THR A 4 -4.10 4.53 12.93
C THR A 4 -4.75 3.37 12.17
N GLN A 5 -5.14 2.33 12.88
CA GLN A 5 -6.01 1.29 12.33
C GLN A 5 -7.32 1.98 11.97
N GLY A 6 -7.53 2.25 10.69
CA GLY A 6 -8.81 2.74 10.20
C GLY A 6 -9.89 1.73 10.54
N SER A 7 -10.71 2.07 11.52
CA SER A 7 -11.89 1.30 11.86
C SER A 7 -12.85 1.34 10.69
N GLY A 8 -13.17 0.19 10.12
CA GLY A 8 -14.20 0.08 9.10
C GLY A 8 -13.73 -0.44 7.73
N TRP A 9 -12.71 -1.30 7.71
CA TRP A 9 -12.36 -2.05 6.52
C TRP A 9 -13.41 -3.11 6.22
N SER A 10 -13.74 -3.26 4.94
CA SER A 10 -14.63 -4.30 4.47
C SER A 10 -14.06 -4.93 3.22
N VAL A 11 -14.33 -6.21 3.04
CA VAL A 11 -13.81 -7.02 1.94
C VAL A 11 -14.94 -7.64 1.14
N LEU A 12 -14.75 -7.72 -0.17
CA LEU A 12 -15.56 -8.49 -1.10
C LEU A 12 -14.61 -9.33 -1.96
N LEU A 13 -14.88 -10.63 -2.05
CA LEU A 13 -14.19 -11.54 -2.96
C LEU A 13 -14.96 -11.58 -4.28
N ASP A 14 -14.23 -11.40 -5.37
CA ASP A 14 -14.70 -11.51 -6.73
C ASP A 14 -13.97 -12.69 -7.38
N ASP A 15 -14.57 -13.86 -7.29
CA ASP A 15 -13.94 -15.12 -7.69
C ASP A 15 -13.66 -15.20 -9.20
N GLN A 16 -14.38 -14.41 -10.00
CA GLN A 16 -14.18 -14.37 -11.45
C GLN A 16 -13.27 -13.21 -11.88
N GLY A 17 -13.04 -12.25 -11.01
CA GLY A 17 -12.19 -11.10 -11.27
C GLY A 17 -12.74 -10.13 -12.33
N ASP A 18 -14.04 -10.19 -12.65
CA ASP A 18 -14.67 -9.42 -13.73
C ASP A 18 -15.44 -8.18 -13.25
N LEU A 19 -15.69 -8.06 -11.93
CA LEU A 19 -16.42 -6.94 -11.37
C LEU A 19 -15.64 -5.62 -11.54
N GLN A 20 -16.40 -4.60 -11.94
CA GLN A 20 -15.90 -3.23 -12.05
C GLN A 20 -16.38 -2.38 -10.86
N LEU A 21 -15.84 -1.16 -10.73
CA LEU A 21 -16.21 -0.23 -9.67
C LEU A 21 -17.73 0.05 -9.65
N SER A 22 -18.36 0.16 -10.82
CA SER A 22 -19.81 0.36 -10.96
C SER A 22 -20.61 -0.80 -10.37
N ASP A 23 -20.12 -2.02 -10.56
CA ASP A 23 -20.82 -3.22 -10.14
C ASP A 23 -20.80 -3.35 -8.62
N ILE A 24 -19.64 -3.21 -8.01
CA ILE A 24 -19.49 -3.32 -6.56
C ILE A 24 -20.19 -2.21 -5.78
N ARG A 25 -20.46 -1.08 -6.42
CA ARG A 25 -21.24 0.02 -5.86
C ARG A 25 -22.75 -0.16 -6.04
N SER A 26 -23.17 -1.09 -6.85
CA SER A 26 -24.59 -1.41 -7.03
C SER A 26 -25.22 -1.95 -5.73
N ALA A 27 -26.54 -1.81 -5.61
CA ALA A 27 -27.27 -2.34 -4.45
C ALA A 27 -27.09 -3.85 -4.25
N ARG A 28 -26.74 -4.57 -5.33
CA ARG A 28 -26.48 -6.00 -5.29
C ARG A 28 -25.23 -6.36 -4.50
N TYR A 29 -24.12 -5.64 -4.72
CA TYR A 29 -22.81 -5.98 -4.18
C TYR A 29 -22.41 -5.16 -2.97
N ILE A 30 -22.92 -3.93 -2.82
CA ILE A 30 -22.54 -3.05 -1.69
C ILE A 30 -22.81 -3.68 -0.32
N ASN A 31 -23.83 -4.53 -0.22
CA ASN A 31 -24.21 -5.24 1.00
C ASN A 31 -23.47 -6.57 1.20
N GLN A 32 -22.68 -7.01 0.21
CA GLN A 32 -21.88 -8.23 0.31
C GLN A 32 -20.50 -7.98 0.90
N PHE A 33 -20.11 -6.72 1.07
CA PHE A 33 -18.90 -6.37 1.77
C PHE A 33 -18.98 -6.80 3.24
N SER A 34 -18.07 -7.68 3.65
CA SER A 34 -17.97 -8.15 5.02
C SER A 34 -16.90 -7.37 5.78
N PRO A 35 -17.16 -6.94 7.04
CA PRO A 35 -16.15 -6.31 7.86
C PRO A 35 -14.94 -7.22 8.05
N ILE A 36 -13.74 -6.66 8.01
CA ILE A 36 -12.49 -7.40 8.19
C ILE A 36 -11.47 -6.61 8.98
N GLU A 37 -10.66 -7.32 9.75
CA GLU A 37 -9.41 -6.83 10.31
C GLU A 37 -8.28 -7.13 9.32
N LEU A 38 -7.44 -6.15 9.02
CA LEU A 38 -6.41 -6.27 7.97
C LEU A 38 -5.38 -7.38 8.22
N ASP A 39 -5.15 -7.74 9.48
CA ASP A 39 -4.27 -8.85 9.88
C ASP A 39 -4.88 -10.24 9.59
N ARG A 40 -6.20 -10.30 9.37
CA ARG A 40 -6.94 -11.51 9.03
C ARG A 40 -7.28 -11.60 7.54
N LEU A 41 -6.73 -10.71 6.74
CA LEU A 41 -6.97 -10.73 5.31
C LEU A 41 -6.35 -11.99 4.71
N THR A 42 -7.17 -12.99 4.47
CA THR A 42 -6.80 -14.23 3.79
C THR A 42 -7.07 -14.14 2.30
N ALA A 43 -6.27 -14.84 1.57
CA ALA A 43 -6.13 -14.87 0.15
C ALA A 43 -7.42 -14.86 -0.67
N ALA A 44 -7.43 -14.08 -1.74
CA ALA A 44 -8.25 -14.39 -2.89
C ALA A 44 -7.73 -15.66 -3.57
N GLU A 45 -8.64 -16.45 -4.15
CA GLU A 45 -8.27 -17.55 -5.02
C GLU A 45 -7.47 -17.02 -6.22
N PRO A 46 -6.59 -17.83 -6.81
CA PRO A 46 -5.94 -17.49 -8.06
C PRO A 46 -7.00 -17.11 -9.11
N ASP A 47 -6.69 -16.12 -9.95
CA ASP A 47 -7.56 -15.59 -11.01
C ASP A 47 -8.76 -14.73 -10.56
N GLY A 48 -9.00 -14.59 -9.25
CA GLY A 48 -10.00 -13.69 -8.70
C GLY A 48 -9.48 -12.29 -8.40
N ALA A 49 -10.38 -11.41 -7.97
CA ALA A 49 -10.04 -10.09 -7.46
C ALA A 49 -10.48 -9.93 -6.00
N LEU A 50 -9.64 -9.29 -5.22
CA LEU A 50 -9.95 -8.87 -3.87
C LEU A 50 -10.31 -7.40 -3.87
N TRP A 51 -11.54 -7.09 -3.47
CA TRP A 51 -11.97 -5.73 -3.28
C TRP A 51 -11.97 -5.36 -1.80
N LEU A 52 -11.27 -4.29 -1.47
CA LEU A 52 -11.31 -3.69 -0.14
C LEU A 52 -12.00 -2.34 -0.21
N ARG A 53 -12.75 -2.03 0.82
CA ARG A 53 -13.41 -0.74 1.00
C ARG A 53 -13.12 -0.23 2.40
N PHE A 54 -12.83 1.08 2.50
CA PHE A 54 -12.76 1.79 3.78
C PHE A 54 -13.14 3.26 3.60
N LYS A 55 -13.46 3.91 4.71
CA LYS A 55 -13.69 5.35 4.74
C LYS A 55 -12.44 6.07 5.21
N LEU A 56 -11.96 6.98 4.37
CA LEU A 56 -10.90 7.90 4.71
C LEU A 56 -11.50 9.05 5.52
N ALA A 57 -11.07 9.20 6.77
CA ALA A 57 -11.55 10.28 7.62
C ALA A 57 -11.02 11.65 7.11
N PRO A 58 -11.78 12.74 7.33
CA PRO A 58 -11.28 14.07 7.04
C PRO A 58 -9.95 14.34 7.75
N GLY A 59 -8.99 14.94 7.05
CA GLY A 59 -7.69 15.22 7.64
C GLY A 59 -6.86 16.17 6.82
N LYS A 60 -6.08 17.01 7.53
CA LYS A 60 -5.14 17.96 6.91
C LYS A 60 -3.78 17.35 6.57
N HIS A 61 -3.53 16.14 7.00
CA HIS A 61 -2.26 15.45 6.77
C HIS A 61 -2.43 14.46 5.62
N GLU A 62 -1.50 14.49 4.71
CA GLU A 62 -1.40 13.51 3.64
C GLU A 62 -1.19 12.12 4.26
N GLN A 63 -2.00 11.17 3.83
CA GLN A 63 -1.91 9.78 4.23
C GLN A 63 -1.39 8.95 3.06
N VAL A 64 -0.61 7.94 3.38
CA VAL A 64 -0.06 7.01 2.40
C VAL A 64 -0.54 5.61 2.76
N LEU A 65 -1.18 4.97 1.81
CA LEU A 65 -1.53 3.57 1.89
C LEU A 65 -0.33 2.75 1.42
N ARG A 66 0.26 2.00 2.33
CA ARG A 66 1.36 1.09 2.04
C ARG A 66 0.82 -0.32 1.94
N ILE A 67 1.09 -0.98 0.83
CA ILE A 67 0.66 -2.34 0.54
C ILE A 67 1.91 -3.16 0.21
N PHE A 68 2.21 -4.13 1.04
CA PHE A 68 3.22 -5.14 0.75
C PHE A 68 2.53 -6.38 0.20
N ALA A 69 2.72 -6.63 -1.08
CA ALA A 69 2.13 -7.76 -1.79
C ALA A 69 3.03 -8.13 -2.99
N PRO A 70 4.05 -9.00 -2.79
CA PRO A 70 5.05 -9.30 -3.81
C PRO A 70 4.45 -9.96 -5.06
N ASP A 71 3.38 -10.73 -4.91
CA ASP A 71 2.75 -11.50 -6.00
C ASP A 71 1.57 -10.75 -6.65
N LEU A 72 1.46 -9.44 -6.43
CA LEU A 72 0.36 -8.64 -6.93
C LEU A 72 0.55 -8.31 -8.42
N SER A 73 -0.34 -8.83 -9.27
CA SER A 73 -0.31 -8.61 -10.73
C SER A 73 -0.89 -7.25 -11.09
N ASN A 74 -1.99 -6.86 -10.46
CA ASN A 74 -2.67 -5.59 -10.71
C ASN A 74 -3.25 -5.00 -9.41
N LEU A 75 -3.09 -3.69 -9.25
CA LEU A 75 -3.59 -2.90 -8.14
C LEU A 75 -4.30 -1.68 -8.69
N SER A 76 -5.57 -1.50 -8.36
CA SER A 76 -6.33 -0.31 -8.72
C SER A 76 -6.92 0.34 -7.48
N LEU A 77 -6.63 1.62 -7.31
CA LEU A 77 -7.15 2.48 -6.25
C LEU A 77 -8.21 3.41 -6.84
N TYR A 78 -9.33 3.54 -6.17
CA TYR A 78 -10.39 4.48 -6.50
C TYR A 78 -10.77 5.28 -5.25
N VAL A 79 -10.80 6.59 -5.37
CA VAL A 79 -11.21 7.51 -4.30
C VAL A 79 -12.43 8.30 -4.74
N LEU A 80 -13.48 8.28 -3.92
CA LEU A 80 -14.77 8.89 -4.24
C LEU A 80 -15.23 9.85 -3.14
N ASP A 81 -15.86 10.96 -3.57
CA ASP A 81 -16.70 11.84 -2.73
C ASP A 81 -18.16 11.55 -3.08
N GLY A 82 -18.81 10.73 -2.28
CA GLY A 82 -20.15 10.20 -2.60
C GLY A 82 -20.14 9.41 -3.90
N ASP A 83 -20.82 9.93 -4.93
CA ASP A 83 -20.89 9.29 -6.25
C ASP A 83 -19.79 9.74 -7.22
N LYS A 84 -19.08 10.80 -6.89
CA LYS A 84 -18.07 11.39 -7.76
C LYS A 84 -16.72 10.72 -7.57
N LEU A 85 -16.17 10.13 -8.63
CA LEU A 85 -14.80 9.66 -8.67
C LEU A 85 -13.86 10.88 -8.67
N ILE A 86 -13.02 10.99 -7.63
CA ILE A 86 -12.02 12.06 -7.48
C ILE A 86 -10.71 11.63 -8.09
N GLU A 87 -10.31 10.39 -7.80
CA GLU A 87 -9.01 9.87 -8.18
C GLU A 87 -9.09 8.39 -8.53
N GLN A 88 -8.35 8.01 -9.57
CA GLN A 88 -8.11 6.63 -9.95
C GLN A 88 -6.63 6.45 -10.25
N ARG A 89 -6.03 5.44 -9.65
CA ARG A 89 -4.66 5.02 -9.93
C ARG A 89 -4.61 3.52 -10.14
N THR A 90 -3.82 3.11 -11.11
CA THR A 90 -3.55 1.69 -11.37
C THR A 90 -2.05 1.46 -11.31
N SER A 91 -1.64 0.40 -10.62
CA SER A 91 -0.26 -0.03 -10.50
C SER A 91 -0.22 -1.56 -10.57
N GLY A 92 0.92 -2.16 -10.82
CA GLY A 92 1.06 -3.61 -10.85
C GLY A 92 2.35 -4.05 -11.53
N THR A 93 2.61 -5.35 -11.53
CA THR A 93 3.82 -5.91 -12.15
C THR A 93 3.78 -5.85 -13.67
N GLN A 94 2.59 -5.77 -14.27
CA GLN A 94 2.40 -5.70 -15.73
C GLN A 94 2.52 -4.27 -16.29
N GLN A 95 2.71 -3.25 -15.44
CA GLN A 95 2.91 -1.88 -15.90
C GLN A 95 4.40 -1.50 -15.93
N PRO A 96 4.83 -0.62 -16.87
CA PRO A 96 6.22 -0.15 -16.95
C PRO A 96 6.68 0.44 -15.63
N GLN A 97 7.92 0.14 -15.22
CA GLN A 97 8.53 0.55 -13.94
C GLN A 97 8.68 2.07 -13.74
N VAL A 98 8.23 2.89 -14.68
CA VAL A 98 8.38 4.36 -14.66
C VAL A 98 7.66 5.02 -13.48
N GLU A 99 6.68 4.35 -12.88
CA GLU A 99 5.91 4.90 -11.73
C GLU A 99 6.24 4.24 -10.39
N ARG A 100 7.24 3.35 -10.33
CA ARG A 100 7.71 2.78 -9.07
C ARG A 100 8.92 3.55 -8.57
N PRO A 101 8.81 4.37 -7.52
CA PRO A 101 9.93 5.17 -7.04
C PRO A 101 11.06 4.33 -6.40
N LEU A 102 10.85 3.05 -6.10
CA LEU A 102 11.84 2.15 -5.53
C LEU A 102 11.64 0.71 -6.03
N PRO A 103 12.71 -0.09 -6.17
CA PRO A 103 12.62 -1.53 -6.41
C PRO A 103 12.24 -2.26 -5.12
N SER A 104 11.10 -1.92 -4.56
CA SER A 104 10.53 -2.58 -3.39
C SER A 104 9.22 -3.26 -3.79
N ASN A 105 8.92 -4.38 -3.15
CA ASN A 105 7.63 -5.05 -3.29
C ASN A 105 6.49 -4.30 -2.59
N ASP A 106 6.77 -3.06 -2.16
CA ASP A 106 5.82 -2.17 -1.50
C ASP A 106 5.19 -1.22 -2.51
N PHE A 107 3.88 -1.17 -2.51
CA PHE A 107 3.11 -0.15 -3.21
C PHE A 107 2.80 0.99 -2.23
N LEU A 108 3.27 2.19 -2.54
CA LEU A 108 3.00 3.39 -1.76
C LEU A 108 1.99 4.24 -2.54
N LEU A 109 0.77 4.30 -2.05
CA LEU A 109 -0.33 5.04 -2.68
C LEU A 109 -0.67 6.25 -1.81
N PRO A 110 -0.23 7.47 -2.19
CA PRO A 110 -0.66 8.68 -1.49
C PRO A 110 -2.16 8.88 -1.70
N LEU A 111 -2.86 9.21 -0.62
CA LEU A 111 -4.29 9.48 -0.61
C LEU A 111 -4.54 10.98 -0.60
N PRO A 112 -5.58 11.48 -1.29
CA PRO A 112 -5.87 12.89 -1.35
C PRO A 112 -6.28 13.41 0.03
N GLN A 113 -5.87 14.64 0.33
CA GLN A 113 -6.35 15.37 1.49
C GLN A 113 -7.79 15.85 1.22
N SER A 114 -8.64 15.73 2.23
CA SER A 114 -10.02 16.20 2.12
C SER A 114 -10.55 16.66 3.48
N ASP A 115 -11.37 17.70 3.46
CA ASP A 115 -12.13 18.15 4.62
C ASP A 115 -13.40 17.29 4.85
N LYS A 116 -13.70 16.37 3.92
CA LYS A 116 -14.82 15.44 3.99
C LYS A 116 -14.32 14.01 4.08
N SER A 117 -15.19 13.13 4.56
CA SER A 117 -14.94 11.68 4.50
C SER A 117 -15.04 11.20 3.05
N LEU A 118 -14.03 10.47 2.59
CA LEU A 118 -13.98 9.89 1.26
C LEU A 118 -14.16 8.37 1.33
N ASP A 119 -14.85 7.80 0.35
CA ASP A 119 -14.92 6.35 0.17
C ASP A 119 -13.73 5.89 -0.69
N VAL A 120 -12.94 4.96 -0.17
CA VAL A 120 -11.79 4.40 -0.86
C VAL A 120 -12.06 2.94 -1.18
N TYR A 121 -11.87 2.60 -2.46
CA TYR A 121 -11.96 1.22 -2.95
C TYR A 121 -10.62 0.80 -3.51
N LEU A 122 -10.21 -0.39 -3.18
CA LEU A 122 -8.97 -0.99 -3.64
C LEU A 122 -9.28 -2.33 -4.28
N ARG A 123 -8.86 -2.51 -5.53
CA ARG A 123 -8.96 -3.77 -6.27
C ARG A 123 -7.58 -4.37 -6.40
N MET A 124 -7.41 -5.58 -5.96
CA MET A 124 -6.15 -6.33 -6.04
C MET A 124 -6.38 -7.61 -6.80
N VAL A 125 -5.52 -7.89 -7.77
CA VAL A 125 -5.51 -9.13 -8.56
C VAL A 125 -4.13 -9.75 -8.46
N SER A 126 -4.09 -11.06 -8.29
CA SER A 126 -2.86 -11.83 -8.24
C SER A 126 -3.07 -13.18 -8.93
N ASP A 127 -2.05 -13.63 -9.63
CA ASP A 127 -2.01 -14.95 -10.25
C ASP A 127 -1.71 -16.05 -9.22
N HIS A 128 -1.45 -15.67 -7.98
CA HIS A 128 -1.13 -16.55 -6.86
C HIS A 128 -1.98 -16.18 -5.64
N GLN A 129 -1.91 -17.01 -4.62
CA GLN A 129 -2.58 -16.74 -3.35
C GLN A 129 -2.11 -15.41 -2.75
N LEU A 130 -3.00 -14.42 -2.71
CA LEU A 130 -2.69 -13.07 -2.27
C LEU A 130 -2.78 -12.94 -0.75
N ARG A 131 -1.69 -12.53 -0.10
CA ARG A 131 -1.64 -12.21 1.34
C ARG A 131 -1.09 -10.79 1.53
N PRO A 132 -1.88 -9.77 1.26
CA PRO A 132 -1.40 -8.40 1.34
C PRO A 132 -1.25 -7.98 2.80
N HIS A 133 -0.15 -7.31 3.11
CA HIS A 133 0.00 -6.57 4.35
C HIS A 133 -0.24 -5.09 4.07
N ILE A 134 -1.32 -4.54 4.64
CA ILE A 134 -1.80 -3.19 4.34
C ILE A 134 -1.67 -2.33 5.58
N THR A 135 -1.07 -1.17 5.43
CA THR A 135 -0.94 -0.18 6.51
C THR A 135 -1.26 1.21 6.00
N LEU A 136 -2.01 1.97 6.79
CA LEU A 136 -2.28 3.39 6.53
C LEU A 136 -1.35 4.21 7.41
N GLN A 137 -0.51 5.06 6.80
CA GLN A 137 0.51 5.85 7.48
C GLN A 137 0.39 7.32 7.10
N SER A 138 0.82 8.20 8.00
CA SER A 138 1.04 9.61 7.64
C SER A 138 2.25 9.72 6.70
N ALA A 139 2.16 10.59 5.69
CA ALA A 139 3.26 10.83 4.75
C ALA A 139 4.56 11.24 5.45
N VAL A 140 4.46 11.98 6.55
CA VAL A 140 5.61 12.39 7.37
C VAL A 140 6.35 11.17 7.94
N MET A 141 5.64 10.14 8.40
CA MET A 141 6.26 8.91 8.91
C MET A 141 6.89 8.06 7.80
N SER A 142 6.29 8.05 6.62
CA SER A 142 6.82 7.32 5.46
C SER A 142 8.16 7.91 5.01
N ALA A 143 8.28 9.24 4.93
CA ALA A 143 9.52 9.93 4.58
C ALA A 143 10.62 9.76 5.64
N ALA A 144 10.27 9.77 6.93
CA ALA A 144 11.22 9.57 8.02
C ALA A 144 11.86 8.17 7.98
N ASN A 145 11.09 7.16 7.62
CA ASN A 145 11.56 5.79 7.56
C ASN A 145 12.57 5.55 6.41
N GLN A 146 12.41 6.24 5.29
CA GLN A 146 13.37 6.20 4.18
C GLN A 146 14.70 6.85 4.55
N ASN A 147 14.67 7.98 5.24
CA ASN A 147 15.88 8.69 5.66
C ASN A 147 16.69 7.89 6.70
N GLN A 148 16.04 7.11 7.55
CA GLN A 148 16.71 6.29 8.55
C GLN A 148 17.64 5.25 7.91
N THR A 149 17.24 4.61 6.83
CA THR A 149 18.07 3.63 6.10
C THR A 149 19.31 4.29 5.50
N LEU A 150 19.20 5.49 4.96
CA LEU A 150 20.31 6.25 4.42
C LEU A 150 21.30 6.66 5.52
N ILE A 151 20.81 7.09 6.68
CA ILE A 151 21.66 7.47 7.83
C ILE A 151 22.44 6.26 8.33
N PHE A 152 21.79 5.11 8.50
CA PHE A 152 22.49 3.89 8.90
C PHE A 152 23.51 3.43 7.85
N GLY A 153 23.19 3.49 6.56
CA GLY A 153 24.11 3.17 5.48
C GLY A 153 25.38 4.04 5.52
N LEU A 154 25.20 5.35 5.73
CA LEU A 154 26.31 6.30 5.84
C LEU A 154 27.16 6.03 7.09
N LEU A 155 26.52 5.80 8.25
CA LEU A 155 27.21 5.46 9.49
C LEU A 155 28.05 4.19 9.38
N PHE A 156 27.46 3.10 8.85
CA PHE A 156 28.18 1.85 8.64
C PHE A 156 29.28 1.97 7.59
N GLY A 157 29.08 2.77 6.56
CA GLY A 157 30.11 3.08 5.55
C GLY A 157 31.30 3.79 6.15
N CYS A 158 31.08 4.83 6.98
CA CYS A 158 32.15 5.54 7.68
C CYS A 158 32.91 4.63 8.65
N LEU A 159 32.17 3.80 9.42
CA LEU A 159 32.78 2.86 10.36
C LEU A 159 33.63 1.82 9.64
N GLY A 160 33.16 1.29 8.52
CA GLY A 160 33.91 0.35 7.69
C GLY A 160 35.17 0.97 7.10
N MET A 161 35.15 2.23 6.69
CA MET A 161 36.31 2.95 6.19
C MET A 161 37.36 3.20 7.26
N LEU A 162 36.94 3.53 8.49
CA LEU A 162 37.83 3.68 9.63
C LEU A 162 38.50 2.35 10.02
N LEU A 163 37.74 1.25 10.01
CA LEU A 163 38.26 -0.08 10.24
C LEU A 163 39.34 -0.47 9.21
N LEU A 164 39.02 -0.27 7.95
CA LEU A 164 39.92 -0.55 6.83
C LEU A 164 41.22 0.26 6.96
N HIS A 165 41.09 1.56 7.26
CA HIS A 165 42.25 2.44 7.48
C HIS A 165 43.15 1.94 8.61
N ASN A 166 42.59 1.50 9.74
CA ASN A 166 43.34 0.97 10.85
C ASN A 166 44.05 -0.35 10.50
N ILE A 167 43.38 -1.25 9.75
CA ILE A 167 43.98 -2.51 9.29
C ILE A 167 45.17 -2.24 8.37
N VAL A 168 45.00 -1.34 7.40
CA VAL A 168 46.09 -0.95 6.48
C VAL A 168 47.24 -0.36 7.24
N ARG A 169 47.00 0.55 8.17
CA ARG A 169 48.04 1.15 9.01
C ARG A 169 48.80 0.11 9.82
N TYR A 170 48.10 -0.86 10.39
CA TYR A 170 48.70 -1.95 11.17
C TYR A 170 49.54 -2.90 10.28
N ALA A 171 49.10 -3.18 9.05
CA ALA A 171 49.81 -4.07 8.14
C ALA A 171 51.10 -3.47 7.57
N TYR A 172 51.23 -2.14 7.55
CA TYR A 172 52.41 -1.42 7.03
C TYR A 172 53.27 -0.76 8.13
N SER A 173 52.99 -1.00 9.39
CA SER A 173 53.80 -0.59 10.53
C SER A 173 54.68 -1.74 11.02
#